data_97cf0125c063ec04479b191733fd4858
#
_entry.id   97cf0125c063ec04479b191733fd4858
#
_cell.length_a   1.000
_cell.length_b   1.000
_cell.length_c   1.000
_cell.angle_alpha   90.00
_cell.angle_beta   90.00
_cell.angle_gamma   90.00
#
_symmetry.space_group_name_H-M   'P 1'
#
loop_
_entity.id
_entity.type
_entity.pdbx_description
1 polymer ?
#
loop_
_entity_poly.entity_id
_entity_poly.type
_entity_poly.pdbx_seq_one_letter_code
_entity_poly.pdbx_strand_id
1 'polypeptide(L)'
;MTQGRLILAATPLGDVRDASPRLAEALAEADVVAAEDTRRLRSLAAALEVVPRGRVVSFYEDVETARLPKLLESLRAGESVVLVTDAGMPSVSDPGFRLVAACVEAEIPVTCLPGPSAVTTALALSGLPCDRFCFEGFAPRKPGERAKWLAALRDEPRTAVFFESPHRLGSLLADAAAALGEDRRAAVCRELTKTYEEVKRGSLASLAEWAADGVRGEITVVLEGAAPRAVSVPDLVAEVAARVAAGERLKSAAAEVAEATGVSKKELYDAVLAARKTH
;
A
#
# COMPACT_ATOMS: atom_id res chain seq x y z
N MET A 1 9.32 38.59 -1.96
CA MET A 1 10.26 37.43 -2.01
C MET A 1 9.46 36.25 -2.50
N THR A 2 9.91 35.55 -3.52
CA THR A 2 9.27 34.32 -3.96
C THR A 2 9.43 33.27 -2.86
N GLN A 3 8.33 32.74 -2.37
CA GLN A 3 8.32 31.67 -1.37
C GLN A 3 8.92 30.41 -2.01
N GLY A 4 9.80 29.74 -1.28
CA GLY A 4 10.34 28.45 -1.72
C GLY A 4 9.25 27.38 -1.79
N ARG A 5 9.53 26.25 -2.43
CA ARG A 5 8.57 25.15 -2.56
C ARG A 5 9.24 23.80 -2.37
N LEU A 6 8.51 22.87 -1.77
CA LEU A 6 8.88 21.46 -1.73
C LEU A 6 8.34 20.75 -2.96
N ILE A 7 9.18 19.98 -3.62
CA ILE A 7 8.86 19.17 -4.81
C ILE A 7 9.15 17.72 -4.48
N LEU A 8 8.11 16.90 -4.36
CA LEU A 8 8.25 15.46 -4.27
C LEU A 8 8.41 14.91 -5.69
N ALA A 9 9.49 14.21 -5.98
CA ALA A 9 9.74 13.73 -7.32
C ALA A 9 9.89 12.20 -7.34
N ALA A 10 9.02 11.54 -8.13
CA ALA A 10 9.12 10.10 -8.34
C ALA A 10 10.39 9.74 -9.12
N THR A 11 11.04 8.66 -8.73
CA THR A 11 12.20 8.08 -9.41
C THR A 11 11.85 6.75 -10.09
N PRO A 12 12.59 6.31 -11.10
CA PRO A 12 12.40 5.01 -11.74
C PRO A 12 12.50 3.85 -10.72
N LEU A 13 11.71 2.80 -10.93
CA LEU A 13 11.83 1.57 -10.12
C LEU A 13 13.06 0.75 -10.52
N GLY A 14 13.38 0.73 -11.82
CA GLY A 14 14.52 0.00 -12.36
C GLY A 14 14.98 0.50 -13.71
N ASP A 15 14.07 0.80 -14.62
CA ASP A 15 14.39 1.33 -15.95
C ASP A 15 14.45 2.85 -15.93
N VAL A 16 15.62 3.42 -16.22
CA VAL A 16 15.82 4.87 -16.23
C VAL A 16 14.92 5.60 -17.24
N ARG A 17 14.46 4.91 -18.28
CA ARG A 17 13.53 5.46 -19.30
C ARG A 17 12.15 5.78 -18.73
N ASP A 18 11.81 5.24 -17.57
CA ASP A 18 10.57 5.58 -16.85
C ASP A 18 10.66 6.92 -16.11
N ALA A 19 11.82 7.57 -16.12
CA ALA A 19 11.99 8.88 -15.53
C ALA A 19 11.20 9.94 -16.31
N SER A 20 10.43 10.75 -15.59
CA SER A 20 9.79 11.92 -16.18
C SER A 20 10.85 12.93 -16.67
N PRO A 21 10.70 13.58 -17.82
CA PRO A 21 11.54 14.71 -18.22
C PRO A 21 11.60 15.80 -17.14
N ARG A 22 10.52 16.04 -16.44
CA ARG A 22 10.45 17.00 -15.33
C ARG A 22 11.31 16.62 -14.14
N LEU A 23 11.60 15.32 -13.93
CA LEU A 23 12.55 14.88 -12.90
C LEU A 23 13.96 15.36 -13.23
N ALA A 24 14.41 15.19 -14.46
CA ALA A 24 15.72 15.64 -14.92
C ALA A 24 15.88 17.16 -14.76
N GLU A 25 14.88 17.94 -15.18
CA GLU A 25 14.83 19.39 -15.03
C GLU A 25 14.89 19.79 -13.55
N ALA A 26 14.07 19.16 -12.69
CA ALA A 26 14.02 19.48 -11.26
C ALA A 26 15.35 19.17 -10.55
N LEU A 27 16.01 18.05 -10.90
CA LEU A 27 17.33 17.71 -10.36
C LEU A 27 18.41 18.72 -10.78
N ALA A 28 18.33 19.20 -12.02
CA ALA A 28 19.29 20.17 -12.55
C ALA A 28 19.15 21.55 -11.92
N GLU A 29 17.91 22.00 -11.61
CA GLU A 29 17.59 23.36 -11.23
C GLU A 29 17.41 23.60 -9.73
N ALA A 30 17.09 22.56 -8.95
CA ALA A 30 16.81 22.69 -7.53
C ALA A 30 17.98 23.28 -6.73
N ASP A 31 17.67 24.15 -5.75
CA ASP A 31 18.67 24.68 -4.82
C ASP A 31 19.13 23.63 -3.82
N VAL A 32 18.24 22.72 -3.45
CA VAL A 32 18.52 21.56 -2.58
C VAL A 32 17.89 20.31 -3.14
N VAL A 33 18.67 19.23 -3.21
CA VAL A 33 18.14 17.88 -3.48
C VAL A 33 18.29 17.04 -2.22
N ALA A 34 17.17 16.70 -1.59
CA ALA A 34 17.10 15.78 -0.46
C ALA A 34 16.90 14.35 -1.01
N ALA A 35 17.87 13.47 -0.79
CA ALA A 35 17.87 12.13 -1.33
C ALA A 35 18.02 11.09 -0.22
N GLU A 36 17.31 9.98 -0.33
CA GLU A 36 17.42 8.85 0.59
C GLU A 36 18.84 8.28 0.58
N ASP A 37 19.35 7.82 -0.57
CA ASP A 37 20.75 7.49 -0.79
C ASP A 37 21.36 8.42 -1.84
N THR A 38 22.29 9.29 -1.40
CA THR A 38 22.97 10.24 -2.29
C THR A 38 23.84 9.58 -3.36
N ARG A 39 24.23 8.31 -3.18
CA ARG A 39 25.00 7.53 -4.17
C ARG A 39 24.07 7.09 -5.30
N ARG A 40 22.87 6.57 -4.95
CA ARG A 40 21.82 6.20 -5.91
C ARG A 40 21.36 7.43 -6.71
N LEU A 41 21.15 8.56 -6.03
CA LEU A 41 20.85 9.82 -6.71
C LEU A 41 21.93 10.19 -7.74
N ARG A 42 23.22 10.10 -7.40
CA ARG A 42 24.31 10.43 -8.35
C ARG A 42 24.29 9.50 -9.56
N SER A 43 24.04 8.20 -9.33
CA SER A 43 23.92 7.22 -10.42
C SER A 43 22.72 7.53 -11.34
N LEU A 44 21.58 7.90 -10.76
CA LEU A 44 20.39 8.31 -11.51
C LEU A 44 20.65 9.60 -12.29
N ALA A 45 21.21 10.62 -11.68
CA ALA A 45 21.54 11.88 -12.33
C ALA A 45 22.50 11.68 -13.51
N ALA A 46 23.53 10.84 -13.34
CA ALA A 46 24.44 10.47 -14.44
C ALA A 46 23.72 9.74 -15.58
N ALA A 47 22.81 8.82 -15.27
CA ALA A 47 22.02 8.10 -16.28
C ALA A 47 21.00 9.02 -17.01
N LEU A 48 20.55 10.09 -16.36
CA LEU A 48 19.70 11.13 -16.96
C LEU A 48 20.51 12.24 -17.64
N GLU A 49 21.84 12.16 -17.64
CA GLU A 49 22.76 13.16 -18.19
C GLU A 49 22.60 14.56 -17.56
N VAL A 50 22.24 14.61 -16.26
CA VAL A 50 22.09 15.86 -15.51
C VAL A 50 23.10 15.97 -14.39
N VAL A 51 23.50 17.21 -14.10
CA VAL A 51 24.34 17.55 -12.96
C VAL A 51 23.53 18.44 -12.02
N PRO A 52 23.20 17.97 -10.81
CA PRO A 52 22.50 18.79 -9.83
C PRO A 52 23.26 20.07 -9.54
N ARG A 53 22.59 21.22 -9.72
CA ARG A 53 23.18 22.55 -9.45
C ARG A 53 23.27 22.84 -7.97
N GLY A 54 22.25 22.42 -7.24
CA GLY A 54 22.13 22.71 -5.81
C GLY A 54 22.88 21.70 -4.93
N ARG A 55 22.81 21.94 -3.63
CA ARG A 55 23.41 21.04 -2.64
C ARG A 55 22.60 19.75 -2.49
N VAL A 56 23.27 18.61 -2.53
CA VAL A 56 22.69 17.30 -2.28
C VAL A 56 22.84 16.97 -0.80
N VAL A 57 21.74 16.61 -0.14
CA VAL A 57 21.71 16.23 1.28
C VAL A 57 21.07 14.85 1.46
N SER A 58 21.59 14.05 2.41
CA SER A 58 20.98 12.77 2.78
C SER A 58 19.70 13.01 3.56
N PHE A 59 18.62 12.29 3.21
CA PHE A 59 17.32 12.38 3.86
C PHE A 59 16.67 11.00 3.91
N TYR A 60 17.01 10.21 4.92
CA TYR A 60 16.46 8.87 5.18
C TYR A 60 15.84 8.81 6.57
N GLU A 61 15.10 7.76 6.89
CA GLU A 61 14.24 7.65 8.07
C GLU A 61 14.93 8.11 9.37
N ASP A 62 16.15 7.60 9.65
CA ASP A 62 16.88 7.91 10.89
C ASP A 62 17.30 9.39 11.02
N VAL A 63 17.50 10.09 9.90
CA VAL A 63 17.96 11.50 9.90
C VAL A 63 16.85 12.48 9.55
N GLU A 64 15.69 12.03 9.13
CA GLU A 64 14.56 12.87 8.70
C GLU A 64 14.27 13.95 9.73
N THR A 65 14.07 13.57 11.00
CA THR A 65 13.78 14.50 12.10
C THR A 65 14.89 15.54 12.31
N ALA A 66 16.15 15.12 12.23
CA ALA A 66 17.30 16.04 12.41
C ALA A 66 17.51 17.00 11.23
N ARG A 67 17.12 16.59 10.02
CA ARG A 67 17.26 17.39 8.79
C ARG A 67 16.13 18.37 8.56
N LEU A 68 14.94 18.05 9.07
CA LEU A 68 13.71 18.80 8.86
C LEU A 68 13.86 20.32 9.16
N PRO A 69 14.44 20.80 10.28
CA PRO A 69 14.56 22.23 10.54
C PRO A 69 15.36 22.99 9.46
N LYS A 70 16.47 22.41 8.97
CA LYS A 70 17.32 23.02 7.95
C LYS A 70 16.64 23.06 6.58
N LEU A 71 15.85 22.05 6.22
CA LEU A 71 15.09 22.07 4.97
C LEU A 71 13.96 23.10 5.02
N LEU A 72 13.28 23.24 6.16
CA LEU A 72 12.27 24.28 6.37
C LEU A 72 12.89 25.70 6.32
N GLU A 73 14.08 25.89 6.87
CA GLU A 73 14.82 27.16 6.78
C GLU A 73 15.11 27.52 5.33
N SER A 74 15.61 26.57 4.53
CA SER A 74 15.86 26.73 3.10
C SER A 74 14.59 27.14 2.34
N LEU A 75 13.51 26.42 2.56
CA LEU A 75 12.21 26.70 1.95
C LEU A 75 11.68 28.10 2.34
N ARG A 76 11.82 28.51 3.60
CA ARG A 76 11.45 29.86 4.05
C ARG A 76 12.33 30.96 3.45
N ALA A 77 13.59 30.65 3.17
CA ALA A 77 14.51 31.55 2.47
C ALA A 77 14.20 31.70 0.97
N GLY A 78 13.22 30.97 0.44
CA GLY A 78 12.81 31.04 -0.96
C GLY A 78 13.49 29.98 -1.85
N GLU A 79 14.26 29.05 -1.26
CA GLU A 79 14.91 27.97 -2.01
C GLU A 79 13.91 26.89 -2.41
N SER A 80 14.15 26.27 -3.57
CA SER A 80 13.46 25.06 -4.01
C SER A 80 14.12 23.81 -3.43
N VAL A 81 13.31 22.92 -2.85
CA VAL A 81 13.77 21.62 -2.32
C VAL A 81 13.11 20.50 -3.11
N VAL A 82 13.91 19.66 -3.76
CA VAL A 82 13.43 18.43 -4.40
C VAL A 82 13.71 17.27 -3.47
N LEU A 83 12.68 16.49 -3.13
CA LEU A 83 12.78 15.25 -2.38
C LEU A 83 12.65 14.07 -3.34
N VAL A 84 13.64 13.17 -3.33
CA VAL A 84 13.65 11.91 -4.06
C VAL A 84 13.98 10.75 -3.12
N THR A 85 13.45 9.58 -3.43
CA THR A 85 13.76 8.31 -2.77
C THR A 85 14.50 7.39 -3.73
N ASP A 86 14.94 6.25 -3.25
CA ASP A 86 15.77 5.32 -4.01
C ASP A 86 15.03 4.74 -5.23
N ALA A 87 13.70 4.57 -5.12
CA ALA A 87 12.84 4.11 -6.21
C ALA A 87 11.36 4.48 -5.93
N GLY A 88 10.66 4.95 -6.95
CA GLY A 88 9.22 5.23 -6.84
C GLY A 88 8.89 6.60 -6.25
N MET A 89 7.73 6.66 -5.59
CA MET A 89 7.18 7.89 -5.01
C MET A 89 7.67 8.11 -3.58
N PRO A 90 8.24 9.28 -3.23
CA PRO A 90 8.52 9.65 -1.84
C PRO A 90 7.28 9.53 -0.95
N SER A 91 7.51 9.27 0.34
CA SER A 91 6.48 9.08 1.37
C SER A 91 5.66 7.78 1.30
N VAL A 92 5.88 6.93 0.30
CA VAL A 92 5.18 5.63 0.17
C VAL A 92 6.10 4.51 0.66
N SER A 93 6.10 4.21 1.94
CA SER A 93 7.07 3.36 2.67
C SER A 93 8.51 3.89 2.67
N ASP A 94 8.66 5.15 2.33
CA ASP A 94 9.91 5.88 2.20
C ASP A 94 9.85 7.18 3.03
N PRO A 95 10.98 7.87 3.29
CA PRO A 95 10.99 9.13 3.99
C PRO A 95 10.24 10.23 3.22
N GLY A 96 9.70 11.23 3.94
CA GLY A 96 9.09 12.41 3.35
C GLY A 96 7.80 12.89 4.01
N PHE A 97 7.01 11.99 4.59
CA PHE A 97 5.74 12.35 5.22
C PHE A 97 5.88 13.50 6.22
N ARG A 98 6.87 13.43 7.12
CA ARG A 98 7.08 14.46 8.16
C ARG A 98 7.48 15.82 7.55
N LEU A 99 8.28 15.81 6.47
CA LEU A 99 8.65 17.03 5.77
C LEU A 99 7.44 17.67 5.08
N VAL A 100 6.61 16.86 4.43
CA VAL A 100 5.35 17.34 3.82
C VAL A 100 4.43 17.92 4.89
N ALA A 101 4.21 17.21 6.00
CA ALA A 101 3.36 17.66 7.09
C ALA A 101 3.86 19.01 7.67
N ALA A 102 5.17 19.14 7.90
CA ALA A 102 5.76 20.38 8.40
C ALA A 102 5.69 21.54 7.38
N CYS A 103 5.78 21.25 6.08
CA CYS A 103 5.56 22.27 5.05
C CYS A 103 4.12 22.75 5.03
N VAL A 104 3.15 21.83 5.13
CA VAL A 104 1.72 22.17 5.20
C VAL A 104 1.41 23.02 6.43
N GLU A 105 1.94 22.65 7.60
CA GLU A 105 1.77 23.43 8.84
C GLU A 105 2.41 24.83 8.74
N ALA A 106 3.52 24.95 8.01
CA ALA A 106 4.21 26.22 7.78
C ALA A 106 3.71 27.01 6.56
N GLU A 107 2.61 26.58 5.92
CA GLU A 107 2.02 27.18 4.71
C GLU A 107 3.03 27.28 3.54
N ILE A 108 4.03 26.40 3.50
CA ILE A 108 5.01 26.31 2.41
C ILE A 108 4.40 25.51 1.26
N PRO A 109 4.44 26.00 0.02
CA PRO A 109 3.90 25.28 -1.13
C PRO A 109 4.57 23.91 -1.33
N VAL A 110 3.73 22.88 -1.50
CA VAL A 110 4.16 21.51 -1.83
C VAL A 110 3.60 21.14 -3.19
N THR A 111 4.41 20.53 -4.04
CA THR A 111 3.98 19.99 -5.33
C THR A 111 4.59 18.62 -5.56
N CYS A 112 4.12 17.93 -6.59
CA CYS A 112 4.61 16.60 -6.95
C CYS A 112 4.93 16.51 -8.44
N LEU A 113 6.01 15.81 -8.75
CA LEU A 113 6.30 15.27 -10.08
C LEU A 113 5.90 13.79 -10.05
N PRO A 114 4.68 13.44 -10.50
CA PRO A 114 4.21 12.06 -10.45
C PRO A 114 5.03 11.18 -11.40
N GLY A 115 5.12 9.91 -11.05
CA GLY A 115 5.85 8.93 -11.85
C GLY A 115 5.68 7.51 -11.33
N PRO A 116 6.67 6.64 -11.54
CA PRO A 116 6.59 5.23 -11.18
C PRO A 116 6.25 4.98 -9.71
N SER A 117 5.47 3.92 -9.47
CA SER A 117 5.15 3.43 -8.12
C SER A 117 5.00 1.92 -8.17
N ALA A 118 5.76 1.20 -7.33
CA ALA A 118 5.69 -0.26 -7.25
C ALA A 118 4.30 -0.75 -6.84
N VAL A 119 3.58 0.02 -6.01
CA VAL A 119 2.23 -0.31 -5.54
C VAL A 119 1.24 -0.37 -6.71
N THR A 120 1.12 0.71 -7.47
CA THR A 120 0.18 0.78 -8.60
C THR A 120 0.62 -0.06 -9.79
N THR A 121 1.92 -0.20 -10.03
CA THR A 121 2.46 -1.06 -11.09
C THR A 121 2.16 -2.53 -10.79
N ALA A 122 2.43 -3.00 -9.57
CA ALA A 122 2.10 -4.37 -9.16
C ALA A 122 0.60 -4.63 -9.23
N LEU A 123 -0.23 -3.69 -8.76
CA LEU A 123 -1.69 -3.79 -8.81
C LEU A 123 -2.18 -3.95 -10.27
N ALA A 124 -1.70 -3.11 -11.18
CA ALA A 124 -2.06 -3.17 -12.61
C ALA A 124 -1.64 -4.49 -13.27
N LEU A 125 -0.50 -5.07 -12.87
CA LEU A 125 0.02 -6.32 -13.41
C LEU A 125 -0.57 -7.57 -12.73
N SER A 126 -1.19 -7.44 -11.56
CA SER A 126 -1.66 -8.58 -10.76
C SER A 126 -2.74 -9.43 -11.42
N GLY A 127 -3.64 -8.80 -12.18
CA GLY A 127 -4.85 -9.42 -12.71
C GLY A 127 -5.91 -9.67 -11.63
N LEU A 128 -5.80 -9.02 -10.47
CA LEU A 128 -6.77 -9.04 -9.38
C LEU A 128 -7.66 -7.78 -9.44
N PRO A 129 -8.84 -7.77 -8.81
CA PRO A 129 -9.69 -6.59 -8.75
C PRO A 129 -8.94 -5.36 -8.21
N CYS A 130 -9.02 -4.23 -8.90
CA CYS A 130 -8.25 -3.03 -8.57
C CYS A 130 -9.11 -1.79 -8.28
N ASP A 131 -10.44 -1.91 -8.33
CA ASP A 131 -11.37 -0.80 -8.08
C ASP A 131 -11.23 -0.22 -6.69
N ARG A 132 -10.97 -1.09 -5.72
CA ARG A 132 -10.75 -0.73 -4.32
C ARG A 132 -9.57 -1.55 -3.79
N PHE A 133 -8.53 -0.88 -3.34
CA PHE A 133 -7.36 -1.53 -2.74
C PHE A 133 -6.91 -0.81 -1.49
N CYS A 134 -6.09 -1.47 -0.67
CA CYS A 134 -5.36 -0.89 0.43
C CYS A 134 -3.86 -1.20 0.28
N PHE A 135 -3.03 -0.27 0.74
CA PHE A 135 -1.59 -0.47 0.82
C PHE A 135 -1.19 -0.64 2.28
N GLU A 136 -0.53 -1.74 2.59
CA GLU A 136 -0.21 -2.17 3.95
C GLU A 136 1.26 -1.91 4.35
N GLY A 137 2.05 -1.29 3.46
CA GLY A 137 3.48 -1.11 3.71
C GLY A 137 4.25 -2.42 3.69
N PHE A 138 5.23 -2.58 4.57
CA PHE A 138 5.98 -3.83 4.74
C PHE A 138 5.29 -4.78 5.72
N ALA A 139 5.21 -6.06 5.35
CA ALA A 139 4.69 -7.08 6.24
C ALA A 139 5.52 -7.16 7.55
N PRO A 140 4.88 -7.31 8.71
CA PRO A 140 5.56 -7.33 10.01
C PRO A 140 6.63 -8.43 10.11
N ARG A 141 7.78 -8.07 10.70
CA ARG A 141 8.92 -9.00 10.85
C ARG A 141 8.70 -10.06 11.93
N LYS A 142 8.08 -9.66 13.05
CA LYS A 142 7.88 -10.55 14.20
C LYS A 142 6.69 -11.47 13.97
N PRO A 143 6.80 -12.79 14.23
CA PRO A 143 5.72 -13.74 13.95
C PRO A 143 4.38 -13.37 14.60
N GLY A 144 4.39 -12.92 15.86
CA GLY A 144 3.17 -12.53 16.56
C GLY A 144 2.49 -11.26 15.99
N GLU A 145 3.27 -10.28 15.54
CA GLU A 145 2.75 -9.08 14.86
C GLU A 145 2.22 -9.46 13.47
N ARG A 146 2.94 -10.31 12.76
CA ARG A 146 2.52 -10.82 11.45
C ARG A 146 1.23 -11.62 11.52
N ALA A 147 1.06 -12.48 12.52
CA ALA A 147 -0.18 -13.22 12.72
C ALA A 147 -1.38 -12.31 12.99
N LYS A 148 -1.22 -11.23 13.77
CA LYS A 148 -2.26 -10.23 14.00
C LYS A 148 -2.60 -9.47 12.73
N TRP A 149 -1.59 -9.07 11.96
CA TRP A 149 -1.76 -8.37 10.69
C TRP A 149 -2.47 -9.25 9.65
N LEU A 150 -2.09 -10.53 9.52
CA LEU A 150 -2.80 -11.48 8.67
C LEU A 150 -4.25 -11.70 9.13
N ALA A 151 -4.50 -11.77 10.44
CA ALA A 151 -5.85 -11.89 10.96
C ALA A 151 -6.74 -10.69 10.58
N ALA A 152 -6.18 -9.47 10.54
CA ALA A 152 -6.91 -8.28 10.08
C ALA A 152 -7.23 -8.34 8.57
N LEU A 153 -6.35 -8.95 7.76
CA LEU A 153 -6.58 -9.13 6.33
C LEU A 153 -7.56 -10.26 5.98
N ARG A 154 -7.95 -11.09 6.96
CA ARG A 154 -8.85 -12.23 6.72
C ARG A 154 -10.18 -11.82 6.08
N ASP A 155 -10.78 -10.78 6.61
CA ASP A 155 -12.10 -10.27 6.21
C ASP A 155 -12.00 -8.96 5.40
N GLU A 156 -10.79 -8.53 5.00
CA GLU A 156 -10.58 -7.32 4.20
C GLU A 156 -11.09 -7.54 2.77
N PRO A 157 -12.17 -6.86 2.34
CA PRO A 157 -12.77 -7.08 1.02
C PRO A 157 -12.00 -6.42 -0.13
N ARG A 158 -11.10 -5.48 0.17
CA ARG A 158 -10.28 -4.80 -0.83
C ARG A 158 -9.06 -5.63 -1.18
N THR A 159 -8.56 -5.48 -2.40
CA THR A 159 -7.25 -6.01 -2.75
C THR A 159 -6.18 -5.33 -1.90
N ALA A 160 -5.33 -6.11 -1.24
CA ALA A 160 -4.25 -5.59 -0.40
C ALA A 160 -2.91 -5.66 -1.15
N VAL A 161 -2.15 -4.56 -1.12
CA VAL A 161 -0.81 -4.49 -1.69
C VAL A 161 0.18 -4.27 -0.55
N PHE A 162 1.28 -5.01 -0.53
CA PHE A 162 2.32 -4.85 0.49
C PHE A 162 3.70 -5.24 -0.05
N PHE A 163 4.74 -4.73 0.61
CA PHE A 163 6.12 -5.05 0.31
C PHE A 163 6.64 -6.16 1.21
N GLU A 164 7.58 -6.94 0.68
CA GLU A 164 8.28 -7.95 1.46
C GLU A 164 9.72 -8.12 1.01
N SER A 165 10.56 -8.55 1.94
CA SER A 165 11.92 -8.97 1.64
C SER A 165 11.93 -10.34 0.95
N PRO A 166 12.78 -10.55 -0.07
CA PRO A 166 12.88 -11.85 -0.74
C PRO A 166 13.23 -13.00 0.22
N HIS A 167 14.00 -12.73 1.28
CA HIS A 167 14.36 -13.73 2.28
C HIS A 167 13.23 -14.18 3.19
N ARG A 168 12.14 -13.41 3.27
CA ARG A 168 10.99 -13.70 4.14
C ARG A 168 9.74 -14.10 3.36
N LEU A 169 9.77 -13.94 2.03
CA LEU A 169 8.60 -14.17 1.18
C LEU A 169 8.01 -15.57 1.35
N GLY A 170 8.82 -16.63 1.29
CA GLY A 170 8.33 -18.00 1.42
C GLY A 170 7.61 -18.24 2.75
N SER A 171 8.21 -17.80 3.88
CA SER A 171 7.57 -17.93 5.20
C SER A 171 6.31 -17.09 5.33
N LEU A 172 6.29 -15.89 4.75
CA LEU A 172 5.10 -15.04 4.75
C LEU A 172 3.95 -15.67 3.96
N LEU A 173 4.21 -16.20 2.76
CA LEU A 173 3.19 -16.83 1.93
C LEU A 173 2.62 -18.10 2.60
N ALA A 174 3.46 -18.89 3.27
CA ALA A 174 3.00 -20.05 4.04
C ALA A 174 2.10 -19.64 5.23
N ASP A 175 2.51 -18.61 6.00
CA ASP A 175 1.69 -18.08 7.09
C ASP A 175 0.37 -17.48 6.55
N ALA A 176 0.41 -16.80 5.40
CA ALA A 176 -0.76 -16.24 4.75
C ALA A 176 -1.73 -17.34 4.28
N ALA A 177 -1.22 -18.42 3.65
CA ALA A 177 -2.04 -19.56 3.25
C ALA A 177 -2.75 -20.20 4.45
N ALA A 178 -2.04 -20.41 5.55
CA ALA A 178 -2.62 -20.96 6.79
C ALA A 178 -3.67 -20.03 7.43
N ALA A 179 -3.47 -18.71 7.39
CA ALA A 179 -4.33 -17.74 8.05
C ALA A 179 -5.54 -17.31 7.21
N LEU A 180 -5.38 -17.21 5.89
CA LEU A 180 -6.34 -16.58 4.97
C LEU A 180 -7.03 -17.59 4.04
N GLY A 181 -6.52 -18.83 3.98
CA GLY A 181 -6.97 -19.91 3.10
C GLY A 181 -5.99 -20.15 1.95
N GLU A 182 -5.74 -21.43 1.68
CA GLU A 182 -4.78 -21.90 0.68
C GLU A 182 -5.12 -21.46 -0.74
N ASP A 183 -6.43 -21.39 -1.06
CA ASP A 183 -6.94 -21.04 -2.39
C ASP A 183 -7.02 -19.55 -2.67
N ARG A 184 -6.79 -18.66 -1.65
CA ARG A 184 -6.86 -17.21 -1.83
C ARG A 184 -5.83 -16.77 -2.86
N ARG A 185 -6.29 -16.05 -3.87
CA ARG A 185 -5.45 -15.63 -5.00
C ARG A 185 -4.50 -14.52 -4.60
N ALA A 186 -3.30 -14.57 -5.14
CA ALA A 186 -2.31 -13.51 -5.00
C ALA A 186 -1.43 -13.41 -6.25
N ALA A 187 -0.71 -12.30 -6.35
CA ALA A 187 0.36 -12.10 -7.31
C ALA A 187 1.61 -11.61 -6.59
N VAL A 188 2.74 -12.23 -6.90
CA VAL A 188 4.06 -11.78 -6.46
C VAL A 188 4.75 -11.12 -7.64
N CYS A 189 4.96 -9.82 -7.54
CA CYS A 189 5.70 -9.02 -8.51
C CYS A 189 7.12 -8.81 -7.99
N ARG A 190 8.11 -9.22 -8.76
CA ARG A 190 9.50 -9.01 -8.39
C ARG A 190 10.27 -8.26 -9.48
N GLU A 191 11.24 -7.44 -9.06
CA GLU A 191 12.15 -6.72 -9.94
C GLU A 191 11.40 -5.92 -11.03
N LEU A 192 10.29 -5.28 -10.65
CA LEU A 192 9.47 -4.48 -11.57
C LEU A 192 10.32 -3.50 -12.38
N THR A 193 10.09 -3.46 -13.69
CA THR A 193 10.81 -2.67 -14.72
C THR A 193 12.29 -2.99 -14.88
N LYS A 194 12.84 -3.99 -14.16
CA LYS A 194 14.24 -4.41 -14.26
C LYS A 194 14.40 -5.60 -15.21
N THR A 195 15.64 -5.97 -15.52
CA THR A 195 15.98 -7.07 -16.45
C THR A 195 15.35 -8.41 -16.06
N TYR A 196 15.15 -8.65 -14.77
CA TYR A 196 14.59 -9.91 -14.24
C TYR A 196 13.17 -9.72 -13.69
N GLU A 197 12.39 -8.83 -14.31
CA GLU A 197 10.98 -8.66 -13.96
C GLU A 197 10.22 -9.96 -14.10
N GLU A 198 9.46 -10.30 -13.07
CA GLU A 198 8.57 -11.46 -13.07
C GLU A 198 7.30 -11.16 -12.28
N VAL A 199 6.16 -11.62 -12.79
CA VAL A 199 4.88 -11.59 -12.08
C VAL A 199 4.35 -13.01 -11.97
N LYS A 200 4.47 -13.60 -10.78
CA LYS A 200 3.97 -14.94 -10.47
C LYS A 200 2.60 -14.83 -9.85
N ARG A 201 1.61 -15.44 -10.47
CA ARG A 201 0.20 -15.43 -10.04
C ARG A 201 -0.21 -16.83 -9.63
N GLY A 202 -1.05 -16.95 -8.60
CA GLY A 202 -1.55 -18.24 -8.15
C GLY A 202 -2.34 -18.14 -6.86
N SER A 203 -2.66 -19.30 -6.28
CA SER A 203 -3.15 -19.40 -4.92
C SER A 203 -2.00 -19.19 -3.92
N LEU A 204 -2.31 -18.79 -2.68
CA LEU A 204 -1.30 -18.64 -1.63
C LEU A 204 -0.48 -19.91 -1.43
N ALA A 205 -1.12 -21.11 -1.48
CA ALA A 205 -0.41 -22.38 -1.37
C ALA A 205 0.59 -22.59 -2.50
N SER A 206 0.19 -22.38 -3.76
CA SER A 206 1.08 -22.55 -4.91
C SER A 206 2.24 -21.54 -4.94
N LEU A 207 1.99 -20.31 -4.48
CA LEU A 207 3.01 -19.29 -4.37
C LEU A 207 3.99 -19.55 -3.22
N ALA A 208 3.51 -20.12 -2.10
CA ALA A 208 4.36 -20.54 -0.99
C ALA A 208 5.31 -21.66 -1.41
N GLU A 209 4.81 -22.66 -2.15
CA GLU A 209 5.62 -23.73 -2.73
C GLU A 209 6.68 -23.20 -3.69
N TRP A 210 6.27 -22.33 -4.63
CA TRP A 210 7.20 -21.69 -5.57
C TRP A 210 8.30 -20.87 -4.86
N ALA A 211 7.98 -20.19 -3.76
CA ALA A 211 8.91 -19.35 -3.04
C ALA A 211 9.80 -20.12 -2.04
N ALA A 212 9.55 -21.44 -1.81
CA ALA A 212 10.26 -22.27 -0.84
C ALA A 212 11.77 -22.38 -1.11
N ASP A 213 12.16 -22.44 -2.38
CA ASP A 213 13.57 -22.53 -2.81
C ASP A 213 14.31 -21.17 -2.76
N GLY A 214 13.62 -20.14 -2.31
CA GLY A 214 14.13 -18.78 -2.21
C GLY A 214 13.91 -17.95 -3.48
N VAL A 215 13.64 -16.67 -3.27
CA VAL A 215 13.42 -15.67 -4.32
C VAL A 215 14.42 -14.54 -4.16
N ARG A 216 14.76 -13.85 -5.23
CA ARG A 216 15.70 -12.71 -5.21
C ARG A 216 15.02 -11.45 -5.74
N GLY A 217 15.55 -10.30 -5.35
CA GLY A 217 15.12 -9.00 -5.82
C GLY A 217 14.09 -8.32 -4.91
N GLU A 218 13.61 -7.18 -5.34
CA GLU A 218 12.58 -6.41 -4.64
C GLU A 218 11.19 -7.00 -4.92
N ILE A 219 10.39 -7.14 -3.87
CA ILE A 219 9.11 -7.86 -3.93
C ILE A 219 7.95 -6.95 -3.55
N THR A 220 6.95 -6.94 -4.41
CA THR A 220 5.61 -6.41 -4.12
C THR A 220 4.59 -7.54 -4.25
N VAL A 221 3.80 -7.75 -3.20
CA VAL A 221 2.74 -8.76 -3.19
C VAL A 221 1.38 -8.06 -3.32
N VAL A 222 0.54 -8.61 -4.18
CA VAL A 222 -0.86 -8.21 -4.34
C VAL A 222 -1.72 -9.39 -3.92
N LEU A 223 -2.52 -9.22 -2.89
CA LEU A 223 -3.41 -10.22 -2.31
C LEU A 223 -4.85 -9.88 -2.67
N GLU A 224 -5.58 -10.83 -3.22
CA GLU A 224 -7.01 -10.65 -3.49
C GLU A 224 -7.78 -10.35 -2.21
N GLY A 225 -8.77 -9.47 -2.28
CA GLY A 225 -9.68 -9.19 -1.18
C GLY A 225 -10.46 -10.45 -0.74
N ALA A 226 -10.93 -10.46 0.49
CA ALA A 226 -11.79 -11.53 0.96
C ALA A 226 -13.06 -11.61 0.11
N ALA A 227 -13.45 -12.82 -0.26
CA ALA A 227 -14.79 -13.02 -0.82
C ALA A 227 -15.85 -12.50 0.18
N PRO A 228 -16.94 -11.92 -0.30
CA PRO A 228 -18.05 -11.57 0.58
C PRO A 228 -18.39 -12.79 1.42
N ARG A 229 -18.39 -12.62 2.75
CA ARG A 229 -18.79 -13.70 3.65
C ARG A 229 -20.19 -14.09 3.24
N ALA A 230 -20.39 -15.32 2.81
CA ALA A 230 -21.72 -15.86 2.63
C ALA A 230 -22.38 -15.81 4.00
N VAL A 231 -23.20 -14.78 4.23
CA VAL A 231 -23.89 -14.64 5.49
C VAL A 231 -24.89 -15.78 5.55
N SER A 232 -24.70 -16.69 6.49
CA SER A 232 -25.60 -17.83 6.59
C SER A 232 -26.95 -17.37 7.16
N VAL A 233 -28.03 -17.91 6.63
CA VAL A 233 -29.38 -17.60 7.18
C VAL A 233 -29.44 -17.80 8.68
N PRO A 234 -28.80 -18.82 9.31
CA PRO A 234 -28.72 -18.95 10.76
C PRO A 234 -28.07 -17.76 11.50
N ASP A 235 -26.97 -17.19 10.95
CA ASP A 235 -26.31 -16.03 11.56
C ASP A 235 -27.22 -14.79 11.55
N LEU A 236 -27.94 -14.60 10.44
CA LEU A 236 -28.92 -13.51 10.28
C LEU A 236 -30.14 -13.69 11.20
N VAL A 237 -30.56 -14.93 11.45
CA VAL A 237 -31.62 -15.22 12.41
C VAL A 237 -31.24 -14.75 13.82
N ALA A 238 -29.99 -14.99 14.22
CA ALA A 238 -29.49 -14.56 15.52
C ALA A 238 -29.43 -13.01 15.62
N GLU A 239 -28.98 -12.34 14.54
CA GLU A 239 -28.95 -10.88 14.48
C GLU A 239 -30.35 -10.27 14.58
N VAL A 240 -31.30 -10.76 13.77
CA VAL A 240 -32.68 -10.29 13.83
C VAL A 240 -33.31 -10.55 15.19
N ALA A 241 -33.02 -11.70 15.80
CA ALA A 241 -33.51 -12.03 17.17
C ALA A 241 -32.98 -11.05 18.21
N ALA A 242 -31.69 -10.68 18.14
CA ALA A 242 -31.09 -9.70 19.04
C ALA A 242 -31.74 -8.31 18.89
N ARG A 243 -31.99 -7.83 17.68
CA ARG A 243 -32.68 -6.55 17.41
C ARG A 243 -34.09 -6.57 17.91
N VAL A 244 -34.81 -7.67 17.75
CA VAL A 244 -36.17 -7.80 18.29
C VAL A 244 -36.19 -7.82 19.83
N ALA A 245 -35.18 -8.45 20.44
CA ALA A 245 -35.01 -8.40 21.89
C ALA A 245 -34.74 -6.98 22.41
N ALA A 246 -34.09 -6.15 21.58
CA ALA A 246 -33.86 -4.72 21.84
C ALA A 246 -35.09 -3.83 21.57
N GLY A 247 -36.22 -4.40 21.16
CA GLY A 247 -37.50 -3.69 21.01
C GLY A 247 -37.91 -3.34 19.57
N GLU A 248 -37.14 -3.79 18.56
CA GLU A 248 -37.51 -3.59 17.15
C GLU A 248 -38.66 -4.53 16.73
N ARG A 249 -39.47 -4.09 15.77
CA ARG A 249 -40.48 -4.95 15.18
C ARG A 249 -39.85 -5.99 14.27
N LEU A 250 -40.18 -7.27 14.45
CA LEU A 250 -39.63 -8.39 13.68
C LEU A 250 -39.62 -8.11 12.15
N LYS A 251 -40.73 -7.59 11.61
CA LYS A 251 -40.85 -7.31 10.17
C LYS A 251 -39.88 -6.23 9.69
N SER A 252 -39.60 -5.23 10.52
CA SER A 252 -38.66 -4.14 10.23
C SER A 252 -37.22 -4.64 10.31
N ALA A 253 -36.86 -5.28 11.45
CA ALA A 253 -35.53 -5.84 11.65
C ALA A 253 -35.16 -6.86 10.55
N ALA A 254 -36.05 -7.78 10.20
CA ALA A 254 -35.79 -8.74 9.12
C ALA A 254 -35.69 -8.06 7.73
N ALA A 255 -36.43 -6.97 7.50
CA ALA A 255 -36.35 -6.23 6.25
C ALA A 255 -35.01 -5.52 6.08
N GLU A 256 -34.55 -4.80 7.13
CA GLU A 256 -33.30 -4.05 7.11
C GLU A 256 -32.07 -4.99 7.03
N VAL A 257 -32.06 -6.09 7.78
CA VAL A 257 -31.01 -7.09 7.70
C VAL A 257 -30.94 -7.75 6.32
N ALA A 258 -32.11 -8.10 5.74
CA ALA A 258 -32.18 -8.68 4.41
C ALA A 258 -31.67 -7.71 3.32
N GLU A 259 -32.03 -6.43 3.42
CA GLU A 259 -31.56 -5.38 2.49
C GLU A 259 -30.04 -5.16 2.59
N ALA A 260 -29.50 -5.13 3.82
CA ALA A 260 -28.07 -4.94 4.05
C ALA A 260 -27.22 -6.15 3.61
N THR A 261 -27.78 -7.36 3.60
CA THR A 261 -27.05 -8.61 3.34
C THR A 261 -27.34 -9.26 2.00
N GLY A 262 -28.34 -8.74 1.27
CA GLY A 262 -28.74 -9.24 -0.05
C GLY A 262 -29.50 -10.57 -0.02
N VAL A 263 -29.89 -11.08 1.16
CA VAL A 263 -30.70 -12.29 1.27
C VAL A 263 -32.19 -12.01 1.05
N SER A 264 -32.95 -13.07 0.71
CA SER A 264 -34.39 -12.95 0.53
C SER A 264 -35.06 -12.57 1.84
N LYS A 265 -35.77 -11.44 1.84
CA LYS A 265 -36.55 -10.95 2.99
C LYS A 265 -37.56 -11.99 3.51
N LYS A 266 -38.14 -12.73 2.58
CA LYS A 266 -39.11 -13.79 2.90
C LYS A 266 -38.42 -14.97 3.59
N GLU A 267 -37.30 -15.43 3.04
CA GLU A 267 -36.56 -16.57 3.62
C GLU A 267 -36.04 -16.23 5.02
N LEU A 268 -35.49 -15.05 5.20
CA LEU A 268 -35.01 -14.60 6.53
C LEU A 268 -36.16 -14.50 7.54
N TYR A 269 -37.29 -13.90 7.15
CA TYR A 269 -38.44 -13.76 8.02
C TYR A 269 -39.01 -15.13 8.43
N ASP A 270 -39.16 -16.05 7.47
CA ASP A 270 -39.66 -17.41 7.73
C ASP A 270 -38.70 -18.21 8.62
N ALA A 271 -37.38 -18.08 8.42
CA ALA A 271 -36.37 -18.69 9.25
C ALA A 271 -36.40 -18.21 10.71
N VAL A 272 -36.56 -16.89 10.91
CA VAL A 272 -36.71 -16.31 12.28
C VAL A 272 -37.97 -16.80 12.94
N LEU A 273 -39.09 -16.90 12.22
CA LEU A 273 -40.34 -17.44 12.78
C LEU A 273 -40.21 -18.92 13.14
N ALA A 274 -39.49 -19.73 12.32
CA ALA A 274 -39.24 -21.12 12.62
C ALA A 274 -38.39 -21.30 13.89
N ALA A 275 -37.31 -20.51 14.04
CA ALA A 275 -36.45 -20.52 15.21
C ALA A 275 -37.18 -20.16 16.49
N ARG A 276 -38.15 -19.21 16.43
CA ARG A 276 -38.99 -18.82 17.57
C ARG A 276 -40.01 -19.87 18.03
N LYS A 277 -40.37 -20.81 17.19
CA LYS A 277 -41.29 -21.89 17.52
C LYS A 277 -40.60 -23.07 18.21
N THR A 278 -39.28 -23.11 18.14
CA THR A 278 -38.47 -24.20 18.69
C THR A 278 -37.91 -23.89 20.08
N HIS A 279 -38.12 -22.67 20.57
CA HIS A 279 -37.86 -22.21 21.94
C HIS A 279 -39.18 -21.81 22.64
#